data_6c97bffd7e08bffc77c5c90ded1fc360
#
_entry.id   6c97bffd7e08bffc77c5c90ded1fc360
#
_cell.length_a   1.000
_cell.length_b   1.000
_cell.length_c   1.000
_cell.angle_alpha   90.00
_cell.angle_beta   90.00
_cell.angle_gamma   90.00
#
_symmetry.space_group_name_H-M   'P 1'
#
loop_
_entity.id
_entity.type
_entity.pdbx_description
1 polymer ?
#
loop_
_entity_poly.entity_id
_entity_poly.type
_entity_poly.pdbx_seq_one_letter_code
_entity_poly.pdbx_strand_id
1 'polypeptide(L)'
;MSTTADPRAKLPDTPLADNERLKGQSRHLRGTIAEDLNDGLTGGFNGDNFQLIRFHGMYEQDNRDIRAERNEQKLEGLKNVMIRCRLPGGVITPKQWLGIDEFADSHTLYNSIRLTNRQTFQYHGVLKPDIKAVHQWLNKLGLDTIATAGDVNRNVLCTSNPIESGLHKEAHEWAKKISEHLLPKTRAYAEIWLDGEKVESTENTGNAPLPEAVKSGDAAEPVLGGNYLPRKFKTTVVIPPHNDVDLHANDLNFVAIEENGRLAGFNVLVGGGLSIEHGNHKTYPNTAREFGFIGLDKVLDCAAAVVSVQRDWGNRSDRKNAKTRYTIERVGFDVFVQEVEN
;
A
#
# COMPACT_ATOMS: atom_id res chain seq x y z
N MET A 1 -11.45 5.66 30.36
CA MET A 1 -12.29 6.87 30.27
C MET A 1 -12.71 6.99 28.82
N SER A 2 -14.02 7.07 28.55
CA SER A 2 -14.54 7.23 27.19
C SER A 2 -14.13 8.62 26.68
N THR A 3 -13.11 8.70 25.85
CA THR A 3 -12.81 9.94 25.11
C THR A 3 -13.94 10.16 24.14
N THR A 4 -14.80 11.11 24.44
CA THR A 4 -15.81 11.59 23.47
C THR A 4 -15.04 12.13 22.27
N ALA A 5 -15.15 11.45 21.12
CA ALA A 5 -14.52 11.89 19.89
C ALA A 5 -14.76 13.40 19.67
N ASP A 6 -13.72 14.14 19.33
CA ASP A 6 -13.80 15.59 19.12
C ASP A 6 -14.91 15.89 18.10
N PRO A 7 -15.89 16.76 18.44
CA PRO A 7 -16.99 17.07 17.53
C PRO A 7 -16.53 17.61 16.16
N ARG A 8 -15.30 18.15 16.07
CA ARG A 8 -14.69 18.60 14.81
C ARG A 8 -14.33 17.43 13.88
N ALA A 9 -14.16 16.22 14.43
CA ALA A 9 -13.97 15.01 13.64
C ALA A 9 -15.24 14.59 12.91
N LYS A 10 -16.42 15.01 13.38
CA LYS A 10 -17.70 14.70 12.73
C LYS A 10 -17.79 15.37 11.36
N LEU A 11 -17.98 14.54 10.35
CA LEU A 11 -18.38 14.99 9.01
C LEU A 11 -19.90 15.17 8.98
N PRO A 12 -20.42 16.02 8.05
CA PRO A 12 -21.85 16.10 7.81
C PRO A 12 -22.44 14.71 7.50
N ASP A 13 -23.70 14.49 7.84
CA ASP A 13 -24.45 13.29 7.47
C ASP A 13 -24.63 13.23 5.95
N THR A 14 -23.62 12.75 5.27
CA THR A 14 -23.60 12.53 3.83
C THR A 14 -23.44 11.04 3.55
N PRO A 15 -24.08 10.51 2.48
CA PRO A 15 -23.91 9.11 2.11
C PRO A 15 -22.44 8.75 1.95
N LEU A 16 -22.06 7.57 2.44
CA LEU A 16 -20.72 7.04 2.27
C LEU A 16 -20.43 6.78 0.77
N ALA A 17 -19.18 6.93 0.37
CA ALA A 17 -18.75 6.52 -0.96
C ALA A 17 -18.95 5.01 -1.16
N ASP A 18 -19.32 4.59 -2.36
CA ASP A 18 -19.59 3.17 -2.66
C ASP A 18 -18.42 2.23 -2.32
N ASN A 19 -17.19 2.74 -2.39
CA ASN A 19 -16.01 2.00 -1.94
C ASN A 19 -16.09 1.56 -0.45
N GLU A 20 -16.83 2.28 0.40
CA GLU A 20 -16.98 1.90 1.81
C GLU A 20 -17.90 0.67 1.95
N ARG A 21 -19.01 0.62 1.19
CA ARG A 21 -19.86 -0.56 1.07
C ARG A 21 -19.05 -1.77 0.60
N LEU A 22 -18.34 -1.59 -0.51
CA LEU A 22 -17.49 -2.63 -1.11
C LEU A 22 -16.49 -3.20 -0.10
N LYS A 23 -15.76 -2.35 0.62
CA LYS A 23 -14.78 -2.77 1.63
C LYS A 23 -15.44 -3.55 2.77
N GLY A 24 -16.55 -3.03 3.33
CA GLY A 24 -17.27 -3.67 4.42
C GLY A 24 -17.88 -5.04 4.05
N GLN A 25 -18.24 -5.23 2.78
CA GLN A 25 -18.80 -6.48 2.26
C GLN A 25 -17.77 -7.43 1.64
N SER A 26 -16.49 -7.06 1.67
CA SER A 26 -15.42 -7.76 0.94
C SER A 26 -15.04 -9.13 1.51
N ARG A 27 -15.57 -9.54 2.65
CA ARG A 27 -15.15 -10.79 3.35
C ARG A 27 -13.63 -10.82 3.56
N HIS A 28 -13.10 -9.77 4.19
CA HIS A 28 -11.66 -9.58 4.39
C HIS A 28 -10.86 -9.61 3.07
N LEU A 29 -11.29 -8.83 2.08
CA LEU A 29 -10.67 -8.64 0.76
C LEU A 29 -10.77 -9.86 -0.19
N ARG A 30 -11.60 -10.87 0.12
CA ARG A 30 -11.81 -12.01 -0.79
C ARG A 30 -12.73 -11.64 -1.95
N GLY A 31 -13.83 -10.95 -1.66
CA GLY A 31 -14.89 -10.76 -2.64
C GLY A 31 -15.31 -12.09 -3.25
N THR A 32 -15.47 -12.10 -4.54
CA THR A 32 -15.65 -13.27 -5.41
C THR A 32 -14.50 -13.38 -6.43
N ILE A 33 -13.27 -13.01 -6.00
CA ILE A 33 -12.10 -12.97 -6.90
C ILE A 33 -11.75 -14.38 -7.39
N ALA A 34 -11.87 -15.40 -6.53
CA ALA A 34 -11.57 -16.78 -6.91
C ALA A 34 -12.53 -17.30 -7.98
N GLU A 35 -13.80 -16.91 -7.90
CA GLU A 35 -14.81 -17.22 -8.91
C GLU A 35 -14.51 -16.53 -10.24
N ASP A 36 -14.13 -15.25 -10.22
CA ASP A 36 -13.73 -14.51 -11.42
C ASP A 36 -12.49 -15.10 -12.12
N LEU A 37 -11.54 -15.63 -11.35
CA LEU A 37 -10.36 -16.30 -11.92
C LEU A 37 -10.73 -17.57 -12.72
N ASN A 38 -11.80 -18.23 -12.33
CA ASN A 38 -12.31 -19.42 -13.02
C ASN A 38 -13.28 -19.10 -14.18
N ASP A 39 -13.72 -17.84 -14.31
CA ASP A 39 -14.55 -17.40 -15.42
C ASP A 39 -13.69 -17.16 -16.67
N GLY A 40 -13.83 -18.02 -17.66
CA GLY A 40 -13.15 -17.92 -18.95
C GLY A 40 -13.89 -17.07 -20.00
N LEU A 41 -15.05 -16.49 -19.69
CA LEU A 41 -15.85 -15.71 -20.64
C LEU A 41 -15.31 -14.29 -20.85
N THR A 42 -14.70 -13.71 -19.81
CA THR A 42 -14.12 -12.37 -19.87
C THR A 42 -12.66 -12.39 -19.41
N GLY A 43 -11.83 -11.55 -20.02
CA GLY A 43 -10.45 -11.31 -19.57
C GLY A 43 -10.34 -10.37 -18.35
N GLY A 44 -11.46 -9.79 -17.90
CA GLY A 44 -11.52 -8.84 -16.78
C GLY A 44 -12.05 -9.44 -15.49
N PHE A 45 -12.22 -8.57 -14.49
CA PHE A 45 -12.85 -8.86 -13.20
C PHE A 45 -14.23 -8.20 -13.12
N ASN A 46 -15.20 -8.90 -12.52
CA ASN A 46 -16.58 -8.47 -12.44
C ASN A 46 -16.86 -7.57 -11.23
N GLY A 47 -17.80 -6.63 -11.38
CA GLY A 47 -18.39 -5.87 -10.29
C GLY A 47 -17.38 -5.27 -9.30
N ASP A 48 -17.54 -5.62 -8.05
CA ASP A 48 -16.72 -5.10 -6.95
C ASP A 48 -15.27 -5.64 -6.97
N ASN A 49 -15.02 -6.81 -7.59
CA ASN A 49 -13.70 -7.42 -7.66
C ASN A 49 -12.70 -6.55 -8.41
N PHE A 50 -13.14 -5.81 -9.44
CA PHE A 50 -12.34 -4.80 -10.13
C PHE A 50 -11.69 -3.78 -9.17
N GLN A 51 -12.35 -3.48 -8.04
CA GLN A 51 -11.80 -2.61 -7.00
C GLN A 51 -11.01 -3.39 -5.95
N LEU A 52 -11.46 -4.61 -5.59
CA LEU A 52 -10.83 -5.42 -4.53
C LEU A 52 -9.44 -5.91 -4.91
N ILE A 53 -9.20 -6.27 -6.18
CA ILE A 53 -7.87 -6.69 -6.64
C ILE A 53 -6.78 -5.64 -6.38
N ARG A 54 -7.17 -4.37 -6.19
CA ARG A 54 -6.21 -3.30 -5.84
C ARG A 54 -5.55 -3.55 -4.49
N PHE A 55 -6.28 -4.08 -3.51
CA PHE A 55 -5.71 -4.42 -2.21
C PHE A 55 -4.68 -5.55 -2.30
N HIS A 56 -4.77 -6.37 -3.35
CA HIS A 56 -3.81 -7.41 -3.69
C HIS A 56 -2.67 -6.91 -4.61
N GLY A 57 -2.59 -5.61 -4.85
CA GLY A 57 -1.50 -4.99 -5.63
C GLY A 57 -1.73 -4.86 -7.13
N MET A 58 -2.96 -5.03 -7.59
CA MET A 58 -3.29 -5.11 -9.00
C MET A 58 -4.18 -3.97 -9.49
N TYR A 59 -4.07 -3.67 -10.79
CA TYR A 59 -5.01 -2.79 -11.51
C TYR A 59 -5.36 -3.41 -12.84
N GLU A 60 -6.64 -3.66 -13.08
CA GLU A 60 -7.12 -4.01 -14.41
C GLU A 60 -6.91 -2.86 -15.38
N GLN A 61 -6.48 -3.18 -16.54
CA GLN A 61 -6.23 -2.29 -17.68
C GLN A 61 -6.77 -2.93 -18.94
N ASP A 62 -6.81 -2.17 -20.04
CA ASP A 62 -6.96 -2.73 -21.37
C ASP A 62 -5.86 -2.19 -22.30
N ASN A 63 -5.60 -2.90 -23.37
CA ASN A 63 -4.65 -2.44 -24.38
C ASN A 63 -5.32 -1.37 -25.26
N ARG A 64 -4.90 -0.11 -25.03
CA ARG A 64 -5.48 1.05 -25.73
C ARG A 64 -5.14 1.10 -27.21
N ASP A 65 -4.03 0.51 -27.63
CA ASP A 65 -3.51 0.62 -28.99
C ASP A 65 -4.40 -0.15 -29.98
N ILE A 66 -4.96 -1.28 -29.52
CA ILE A 66 -5.84 -2.13 -30.35
C ILE A 66 -7.32 -2.02 -29.95
N ARG A 67 -7.66 -1.10 -29.05
CA ARG A 67 -9.05 -0.95 -28.55
C ARG A 67 -10.03 -0.62 -29.68
N ALA A 68 -9.66 0.29 -30.58
CA ALA A 68 -10.52 0.69 -31.70
C ALA A 68 -10.81 -0.49 -32.64
N GLU A 69 -9.78 -1.23 -33.05
CA GLU A 69 -9.90 -2.42 -33.90
C GLU A 69 -10.79 -3.49 -33.26
N ARG A 70 -10.58 -3.79 -31.96
CA ARG A 70 -11.41 -4.77 -31.26
C ARG A 70 -12.86 -4.34 -31.12
N ASN A 71 -13.12 -3.04 -30.93
CA ASN A 71 -14.48 -2.50 -30.89
C ASN A 71 -15.19 -2.64 -32.25
N GLU A 72 -14.49 -2.40 -33.36
CA GLU A 72 -15.03 -2.62 -34.73
C GLU A 72 -15.41 -4.08 -34.95
N GLN A 73 -14.61 -4.99 -34.42
CA GLN A 73 -14.84 -6.43 -34.47
C GLN A 73 -15.87 -6.92 -33.42
N LYS A 74 -16.44 -6.02 -32.60
CA LYS A 74 -17.37 -6.33 -31.49
C LYS A 74 -16.76 -7.31 -30.47
N LEU A 75 -15.45 -7.28 -30.28
CA LEU A 75 -14.74 -8.06 -29.29
C LEU A 75 -14.56 -7.25 -28.00
N GLU A 76 -14.49 -7.95 -26.87
CA GLU A 76 -14.07 -7.34 -25.61
C GLU A 76 -12.69 -6.68 -25.78
N GLY A 77 -12.46 -5.52 -25.13
CA GLY A 77 -11.12 -4.94 -25.05
C GLY A 77 -10.10 -5.96 -24.51
N LEU A 78 -8.86 -5.92 -25.01
CA LEU A 78 -7.83 -6.83 -24.50
C LEU A 78 -7.48 -6.46 -23.05
N LYS A 79 -8.26 -7.07 -22.14
CA LYS A 79 -8.09 -6.90 -20.70
C LYS A 79 -6.77 -7.51 -20.24
N ASN A 80 -6.07 -6.80 -19.39
CA ASN A 80 -4.84 -7.23 -18.77
C ASN A 80 -4.70 -6.58 -17.40
N VAL A 81 -3.72 -7.00 -16.62
CA VAL A 81 -3.51 -6.51 -15.27
C VAL A 81 -2.10 -5.96 -15.12
N MET A 82 -2.00 -4.80 -14.47
CA MET A 82 -0.75 -4.31 -13.89
C MET A 82 -0.63 -4.89 -12.48
N ILE A 83 0.51 -5.49 -12.16
CA ILE A 83 0.83 -6.06 -10.85
C ILE A 83 2.03 -5.32 -10.27
N ARG A 84 1.92 -4.85 -9.02
CA ARG A 84 2.97 -4.10 -8.32
C ARG A 84 3.50 -4.88 -7.14
N CYS A 85 4.81 -5.05 -7.06
CA CYS A 85 5.47 -5.74 -5.96
C CYS A 85 5.58 -4.84 -4.71
N ARG A 86 5.56 -5.44 -3.52
CA ARG A 86 5.87 -4.78 -2.25
C ARG A 86 7.35 -4.96 -1.94
N LEU A 87 8.05 -3.83 -1.83
CA LEU A 87 9.49 -3.75 -1.60
C LEU A 87 9.79 -2.58 -0.64
N PRO A 88 9.61 -2.76 0.67
CA PRO A 88 9.94 -1.70 1.63
C PRO A 88 11.41 -1.28 1.50
N GLY A 89 11.64 0.03 1.28
CA GLY A 89 12.96 0.59 1.04
C GLY A 89 13.60 0.21 -0.31
N GLY A 90 12.91 -0.52 -1.18
CA GLY A 90 13.34 -0.76 -2.57
C GLY A 90 14.51 -1.71 -2.77
N VAL A 91 14.82 -2.55 -1.79
CA VAL A 91 15.97 -3.47 -1.87
C VAL A 91 15.59 -4.76 -2.60
N ILE A 92 16.34 -5.09 -3.64
CA ILE A 92 16.21 -6.32 -4.45
C ILE A 92 17.58 -7.00 -4.52
N THR A 93 17.62 -8.31 -4.31
CA THR A 93 18.83 -9.11 -4.53
C THR A 93 19.03 -9.40 -6.04
N PRO A 94 20.27 -9.67 -6.49
CA PRO A 94 20.51 -10.09 -7.87
C PRO A 94 19.68 -11.31 -8.30
N LYS A 95 19.53 -12.31 -7.41
CA LYS A 95 18.70 -13.51 -7.69
C LYS A 95 17.24 -13.14 -7.92
N GLN A 96 16.69 -12.25 -7.08
CA GLN A 96 15.32 -11.76 -7.26
C GLN A 96 15.16 -11.00 -8.57
N TRP A 97 16.12 -10.13 -8.91
CA TRP A 97 16.07 -9.36 -10.14
C TRP A 97 16.05 -10.27 -11.38
N LEU A 98 16.94 -11.27 -11.42
CA LEU A 98 16.95 -12.23 -12.51
C LEU A 98 15.64 -13.01 -12.63
N GLY A 99 15.05 -13.45 -11.52
CA GLY A 99 13.75 -14.13 -11.54
C GLY A 99 12.59 -13.22 -11.94
N ILE A 100 12.65 -11.92 -11.59
CA ILE A 100 11.67 -10.92 -12.02
C ILE A 100 11.75 -10.71 -13.54
N ASP A 101 12.96 -10.63 -14.09
CA ASP A 101 13.24 -10.44 -15.51
C ASP A 101 12.78 -11.64 -16.34
N GLU A 102 13.18 -12.84 -15.94
CA GLU A 102 12.76 -14.11 -16.57
C GLU A 102 11.22 -14.23 -16.66
N PHE A 103 10.52 -13.84 -15.60
CA PHE A 103 9.06 -13.89 -15.59
C PHE A 103 8.45 -12.82 -16.52
N ALA A 104 9.05 -11.64 -16.61
CA ALA A 104 8.58 -10.59 -17.51
C ALA A 104 8.58 -11.06 -18.96
N ASP A 105 9.65 -11.74 -19.37
CA ASP A 105 9.83 -12.23 -20.73
C ASP A 105 8.83 -13.34 -21.12
N SER A 106 8.46 -14.18 -20.17
CA SER A 106 7.67 -15.39 -20.44
C SER A 106 6.16 -15.23 -20.22
N HIS A 107 5.73 -14.29 -19.36
CA HIS A 107 4.33 -14.22 -18.87
C HIS A 107 3.71 -12.82 -18.93
N THR A 108 4.31 -11.91 -19.67
CA THR A 108 3.70 -10.58 -19.89
C THR A 108 3.63 -10.25 -21.39
N LEU A 109 2.61 -9.50 -21.79
CA LEU A 109 2.43 -9.09 -23.18
C LEU A 109 3.55 -8.16 -23.70
N TYR A 110 4.25 -7.49 -22.80
CA TYR A 110 5.18 -6.42 -23.16
C TYR A 110 6.64 -6.76 -22.86
N ASN A 111 6.93 -7.91 -22.30
CA ASN A 111 8.29 -8.37 -21.95
C ASN A 111 9.08 -7.28 -21.23
N SER A 112 8.45 -6.59 -20.27
CA SER A 112 9.04 -5.39 -19.67
C SER A 112 8.69 -5.23 -18.21
N ILE A 113 9.63 -4.62 -17.48
CA ILE A 113 9.51 -4.24 -16.08
C ILE A 113 9.49 -2.72 -16.02
N ARG A 114 8.60 -2.15 -15.19
CA ARG A 114 8.56 -0.70 -14.96
C ARG A 114 8.90 -0.38 -13.52
N LEU A 115 9.95 0.40 -13.33
CA LEU A 115 10.29 0.94 -12.02
C LEU A 115 9.34 2.08 -11.64
N THR A 116 9.10 2.26 -10.34
CA THR A 116 8.21 3.30 -9.82
C THR A 116 8.94 4.28 -8.92
N ASN A 117 8.37 5.48 -8.76
CA ASN A 117 8.86 6.47 -7.80
C ASN A 117 8.60 6.10 -6.32
N ARG A 118 8.06 4.90 -6.05
CA ARG A 118 7.94 4.36 -4.69
C ARG A 118 8.81 3.13 -4.49
N GLN A 119 10.01 3.15 -5.07
CA GLN A 119 11.05 2.15 -4.86
C GLN A 119 10.54 0.72 -5.03
N THR A 120 9.78 0.47 -6.09
CA THR A 120 9.29 -0.86 -6.45
C THR A 120 9.16 -0.98 -7.97
N PHE A 121 8.74 -2.15 -8.42
CA PHE A 121 8.52 -2.41 -9.83
C PHE A 121 7.09 -2.88 -10.11
N GLN A 122 6.74 -2.89 -11.40
CA GLN A 122 5.45 -3.33 -11.91
C GLN A 122 5.65 -4.22 -13.13
N TYR A 123 4.86 -5.29 -13.19
CA TYR A 123 4.53 -5.94 -14.45
C TYR A 123 3.31 -5.28 -15.08
N HIS A 124 3.31 -5.16 -16.40
CA HIS A 124 2.18 -4.74 -17.19
C HIS A 124 1.86 -5.79 -18.25
N GLY A 125 0.59 -5.88 -18.64
CA GLY A 125 0.19 -6.85 -19.65
C GLY A 125 0.13 -8.28 -19.15
N VAL A 126 -0.12 -8.51 -17.86
CA VAL A 126 -0.39 -9.85 -17.34
C VAL A 126 -1.82 -10.23 -17.69
N LEU A 127 -2.02 -11.34 -18.38
CA LEU A 127 -3.34 -11.84 -18.70
C LEU A 127 -3.96 -12.60 -17.52
N LYS A 128 -5.30 -12.65 -17.48
CA LYS A 128 -6.04 -13.26 -16.37
C LYS A 128 -5.57 -14.69 -16.02
N PRO A 129 -5.31 -15.60 -16.99
CA PRO A 129 -4.81 -16.94 -16.69
C PRO A 129 -3.46 -16.97 -16.00
N ASP A 130 -2.61 -15.95 -16.21
CA ASP A 130 -1.25 -15.90 -15.69
C ASP A 130 -1.15 -15.22 -14.32
N ILE A 131 -2.19 -14.54 -13.85
CA ILE A 131 -2.15 -13.73 -12.61
C ILE A 131 -1.70 -14.59 -11.42
N LYS A 132 -2.27 -15.77 -11.25
CA LYS A 132 -1.92 -16.67 -10.16
C LYS A 132 -0.47 -17.12 -10.23
N ALA A 133 0.02 -17.45 -11.43
CA ALA A 133 1.41 -17.82 -11.64
C ALA A 133 2.38 -16.68 -11.26
N VAL A 134 2.04 -15.42 -11.57
CA VAL A 134 2.82 -14.25 -11.13
C VAL A 134 2.96 -14.21 -9.61
N HIS A 135 1.85 -14.34 -8.88
CA HIS A 135 1.87 -14.28 -7.42
C HIS A 135 2.68 -15.42 -6.80
N GLN A 136 2.51 -16.64 -7.32
CA GLN A 136 3.28 -17.81 -6.88
C GLN A 136 4.77 -17.66 -7.17
N TRP A 137 5.13 -17.14 -8.34
CA TRP A 137 6.52 -16.88 -8.72
C TRP A 137 7.17 -15.83 -7.82
N LEU A 138 6.53 -14.67 -7.65
CA LEU A 138 7.02 -13.64 -6.74
C LEU A 138 7.20 -14.18 -5.32
N ASN A 139 6.28 -15.02 -4.87
CA ASN A 139 6.37 -15.61 -3.54
C ASN A 139 7.54 -16.59 -3.40
N LYS A 140 7.86 -17.38 -4.44
CA LYS A 140 9.08 -18.20 -4.49
C LYS A 140 10.36 -17.36 -4.40
N LEU A 141 10.32 -16.11 -4.89
CA LEU A 141 11.43 -15.17 -4.76
C LEU A 141 11.44 -14.43 -3.40
N GLY A 142 10.54 -14.77 -2.48
CA GLY A 142 10.40 -14.08 -1.19
C GLY A 142 9.78 -12.70 -1.31
N LEU A 143 8.96 -12.47 -2.33
CA LEU A 143 8.27 -11.21 -2.61
C LEU A 143 6.76 -11.39 -2.55
N ASP A 144 6.03 -10.31 -2.37
CA ASP A 144 4.57 -10.26 -2.43
C ASP A 144 4.08 -8.96 -3.06
N THR A 145 2.77 -8.82 -3.22
CA THR A 145 2.14 -7.65 -3.82
C THR A 145 1.08 -7.01 -2.94
N ILE A 146 0.83 -7.60 -1.75
CA ILE A 146 -0.23 -7.14 -0.86
C ILE A 146 -0.03 -5.67 -0.45
N ALA A 147 -1.12 -4.93 -0.35
CA ALA A 147 -1.15 -3.52 0.09
C ALA A 147 -0.34 -2.53 -0.76
N THR A 148 0.13 -2.90 -1.95
CA THR A 148 0.80 -1.95 -2.84
C THR A 148 -0.17 -1.05 -3.60
N ALA A 149 -1.46 -1.35 -3.54
CA ALA A 149 -2.57 -0.56 -4.03
C ALA A 149 -3.76 -0.66 -3.05
N GLY A 150 -4.91 -0.04 -3.34
CA GLY A 150 -6.06 -0.01 -2.43
C GLY A 150 -5.99 1.10 -1.36
N ASP A 151 -6.95 1.06 -0.45
CA ASP A 151 -7.11 2.03 0.64
C ASP A 151 -6.43 1.51 1.92
N VAL A 152 -5.13 1.38 1.87
CA VAL A 152 -4.24 0.85 2.91
C VAL A 152 -2.93 1.65 2.91
N ASN A 153 -2.04 1.36 3.87
CA ASN A 153 -0.65 1.84 3.79
C ASN A 153 0.06 1.22 2.59
N ARG A 154 0.70 2.05 1.79
CA ARG A 154 1.39 1.65 0.56
C ARG A 154 2.83 1.23 0.84
N ASN A 155 3.55 0.86 -0.22
CA ASN A 155 4.98 0.57 -0.09
C ASN A 155 5.70 1.66 0.69
N VAL A 156 6.42 1.30 1.76
CA VAL A 156 7.17 2.24 2.59
C VAL A 156 8.47 2.59 1.87
N LEU A 157 8.72 3.87 1.68
CA LEU A 157 9.99 4.36 1.13
C LEU A 157 11.04 4.47 2.22
N CYS A 158 12.30 4.33 1.86
CA CYS A 158 13.44 4.64 2.72
C CYS A 158 14.53 5.32 1.90
N THR A 159 15.31 6.21 2.53
CA THR A 159 16.54 6.71 1.92
C THR A 159 17.34 5.55 1.35
N SER A 160 17.79 5.68 0.11
CA SER A 160 18.43 4.59 -0.65
C SER A 160 19.78 4.15 -0.05
N ASN A 161 20.31 3.05 -0.59
CA ASN A 161 21.62 2.51 -0.27
C ASN A 161 21.81 2.03 1.18
N PRO A 162 21.18 0.91 1.59
CA PRO A 162 21.25 0.38 2.96
C PRO A 162 22.65 -0.07 3.41
N ILE A 163 23.59 -0.17 2.49
CA ILE A 163 24.98 -0.56 2.79
C ILE A 163 25.92 0.64 3.02
N GLU A 164 25.43 1.87 2.86
CA GLU A 164 26.25 3.08 3.00
C GLU A 164 26.78 3.25 4.43
N SER A 165 25.96 2.98 5.43
CA SER A 165 26.35 3.04 6.85
C SER A 165 25.49 2.15 7.72
N GLY A 166 25.88 2.00 8.99
CA GLY A 166 25.06 1.34 10.01
C GLY A 166 23.68 1.99 10.18
N LEU A 167 23.61 3.32 10.16
CA LEU A 167 22.36 4.08 10.22
C LEU A 167 21.42 3.76 9.05
N HIS A 168 21.94 3.69 7.82
CA HIS A 168 21.15 3.32 6.64
C HIS A 168 20.57 1.91 6.77
N LYS A 169 21.36 0.96 7.24
CA LYS A 169 20.89 -0.40 7.50
C LYS A 169 19.78 -0.43 8.55
N GLU A 170 19.96 0.26 9.68
CA GLU A 170 18.95 0.35 10.74
C GLU A 170 17.65 1.01 10.25
N ALA A 171 17.74 2.10 9.48
CA ALA A 171 16.58 2.77 8.90
C ALA A 171 15.80 1.86 7.93
N HIS A 172 16.50 1.09 7.10
CA HIS A 172 15.87 0.10 6.21
C HIS A 172 15.15 -1.02 6.99
N GLU A 173 15.72 -1.50 8.09
CA GLU A 173 15.04 -2.47 8.95
C GLU A 173 13.75 -1.88 9.56
N TRP A 174 13.75 -0.60 9.92
CA TRP A 174 12.54 0.07 10.38
C TRP A 174 11.50 0.25 9.26
N ALA A 175 11.91 0.57 8.04
CA ALA A 175 10.99 0.64 6.91
C ALA A 175 10.28 -0.69 6.66
N LYS A 176 10.97 -1.82 6.79
CA LYS A 176 10.39 -3.17 6.72
C LYS A 176 9.41 -3.42 7.86
N LYS A 177 9.81 -3.17 9.13
CA LYS A 177 8.96 -3.36 10.31
C LYS A 177 7.68 -2.54 10.23
N ILE A 178 7.77 -1.27 9.82
CA ILE A 178 6.60 -0.40 9.65
C ILE A 178 5.69 -0.94 8.54
N SER A 179 6.27 -1.37 7.41
CA SER A 179 5.50 -1.96 6.31
C SER A 179 4.72 -3.19 6.75
N GLU A 180 5.35 -4.10 7.47
CA GLU A 180 4.73 -5.34 7.98
C GLU A 180 3.67 -5.07 9.04
N HIS A 181 3.94 -4.12 9.95
CA HIS A 181 3.03 -3.76 11.02
C HIS A 181 1.71 -3.18 10.50
N LEU A 182 1.75 -2.43 9.39
CA LEU A 182 0.60 -1.76 8.79
C LEU A 182 -0.09 -2.57 7.68
N LEU A 183 0.25 -3.85 7.49
CA LEU A 183 -0.43 -4.71 6.52
C LEU A 183 -1.83 -5.10 6.99
N PRO A 184 -2.77 -5.29 6.04
CA PRO A 184 -4.06 -5.92 6.34
C PRO A 184 -3.88 -7.32 6.95
N LYS A 185 -4.61 -7.62 8.00
CA LYS A 185 -4.64 -8.93 8.63
C LYS A 185 -5.68 -9.82 7.97
N THR A 186 -5.34 -10.35 6.80
CA THR A 186 -6.23 -11.21 6.01
C THR A 186 -5.46 -12.37 5.38
N ARG A 187 -6.09 -13.54 5.35
CA ARG A 187 -5.58 -14.70 4.60
C ARG A 187 -5.96 -14.69 3.12
N ALA A 188 -6.82 -13.75 2.69
CA ALA A 188 -7.32 -13.71 1.32
C ALA A 188 -6.20 -13.79 0.26
N TYR A 189 -5.08 -13.11 0.52
CA TYR A 189 -3.92 -13.14 -0.39
C TYR A 189 -3.36 -14.56 -0.56
N ALA A 190 -3.09 -15.26 0.55
CA ALA A 190 -2.56 -16.62 0.52
C ALA A 190 -3.57 -17.62 -0.07
N GLU A 191 -4.84 -17.50 0.31
CA GLU A 191 -5.90 -18.39 -0.15
C GLU A 191 -6.16 -18.28 -1.65
N ILE A 192 -6.25 -17.06 -2.18
CA ILE A 192 -6.60 -16.82 -3.59
C ILE A 192 -5.40 -17.10 -4.50
N TRP A 193 -4.21 -16.61 -4.12
CA TRP A 193 -3.06 -16.59 -5.03
C TRP A 193 -2.09 -17.75 -4.81
N LEU A 194 -2.03 -18.29 -3.58
CA LEU A 194 -1.03 -19.28 -3.19
C LEU A 194 -1.65 -20.63 -2.80
N ASP A 195 -2.93 -20.85 -3.12
CA ASP A 195 -3.69 -22.08 -2.82
C ASP A 195 -3.80 -22.42 -1.33
N GLY A 196 -3.65 -21.43 -0.47
CA GLY A 196 -3.72 -21.63 0.98
C GLY A 196 -2.55 -22.43 1.57
N GLU A 197 -1.60 -22.83 0.75
CA GLU A 197 -0.46 -23.62 1.20
C GLU A 197 0.51 -22.76 2.01
N LYS A 198 1.17 -23.40 2.98
CA LYS A 198 2.37 -22.84 3.61
C LYS A 198 3.40 -22.67 2.51
N VAL A 199 3.67 -21.42 2.15
CA VAL A 199 4.81 -21.15 1.29
C VAL A 199 6.07 -21.42 2.12
N GLU A 200 6.58 -22.60 1.99
CA GLU A 200 7.94 -22.89 2.41
C GLU A 200 8.85 -22.11 1.47
N SER A 201 9.55 -21.14 2.02
CA SER A 201 10.62 -20.46 1.29
C SER A 201 11.69 -21.51 1.03
N THR A 202 11.69 -22.07 -0.15
CA THR A 202 12.59 -23.17 -0.52
C THR A 202 13.99 -22.68 -0.75
N GLU A 203 14.45 -21.60 -0.37
CA GLU A 203 15.88 -21.24 -0.34
C GLU A 203 16.10 -19.90 0.37
N ASN A 204 17.23 -19.78 0.99
CA ASN A 204 17.77 -18.62 1.68
C ASN A 204 17.99 -17.45 0.69
N THR A 205 16.91 -16.84 0.22
CA THR A 205 16.95 -15.69 -0.71
C THR A 205 17.30 -14.38 0.00
N GLY A 206 17.52 -14.43 1.34
CA GLY A 206 17.79 -13.25 2.15
C GLY A 206 16.55 -12.41 2.49
N ASN A 207 15.37 -12.79 2.00
CA ASN A 207 14.11 -12.11 2.31
C ASN A 207 13.27 -12.91 3.29
N ALA A 208 12.58 -12.19 4.14
CA ALA A 208 11.64 -12.78 5.07
C ALA A 208 10.49 -13.47 4.31
N PRO A 209 10.02 -14.61 4.81
CA PRO A 209 8.79 -15.22 4.32
C PRO A 209 7.62 -14.22 4.43
N LEU A 210 6.51 -14.48 3.73
CA LEU A 210 5.28 -13.69 3.86
C LEU A 210 5.03 -13.35 5.32
N PRO A 211 4.72 -12.09 5.64
CA PRO A 211 4.45 -11.68 7.02
C PRO A 211 3.39 -12.56 7.67
N GLU A 212 3.54 -12.83 8.96
CA GLU A 212 2.60 -13.65 9.72
C GLU A 212 1.16 -13.14 9.62
N ALA A 213 0.97 -11.83 9.52
CA ALA A 213 -0.34 -11.21 9.30
C ALA A 213 -1.09 -11.73 8.06
N VAL A 214 -0.37 -12.22 7.05
CA VAL A 214 -0.95 -12.78 5.81
C VAL A 214 -1.15 -14.30 5.91
N LYS A 215 -0.48 -14.96 6.86
CA LYS A 215 -0.53 -16.41 7.04
C LYS A 215 -1.53 -16.88 8.10
N SER A 216 -1.71 -16.10 9.17
CA SER A 216 -2.27 -16.57 10.43
C SER A 216 -3.79 -16.54 10.56
N GLY A 217 -4.50 -16.10 9.54
CA GLY A 217 -5.96 -16.07 9.58
C GLY A 217 -6.56 -14.67 9.65
N ASP A 218 -7.89 -14.61 9.48
CA ASP A 218 -8.64 -13.38 9.59
C ASP A 218 -8.77 -13.01 11.07
N ALA A 219 -7.85 -12.19 11.53
CA ALA A 219 -7.94 -11.58 12.83
C ALA A 219 -8.79 -10.30 12.76
N ALA A 220 -9.24 -9.80 13.89
CA ALA A 220 -9.73 -8.44 13.97
C ALA A 220 -8.66 -7.50 13.39
N GLU A 221 -9.09 -6.52 12.61
CA GLU A 221 -8.20 -5.50 12.02
C GLU A 221 -8.01 -4.34 13.01
N PRO A 222 -7.09 -4.43 13.99
CA PRO A 222 -7.01 -3.44 15.07
C PRO A 222 -6.56 -2.07 14.55
N VAL A 223 -5.72 -2.04 13.51
CA VAL A 223 -5.18 -0.81 12.94
C VAL A 223 -6.08 -0.29 11.81
N LEU A 224 -6.44 -1.14 10.86
CA LEU A 224 -7.15 -0.71 9.65
C LEU A 224 -8.68 -0.75 9.79
N GLY A 225 -9.22 -1.49 10.75
CA GLY A 225 -10.66 -1.69 10.91
C GLY A 225 -11.30 -2.46 9.75
N GLY A 226 -12.57 -2.84 9.88
CA GLY A 226 -13.27 -3.65 8.88
C GLY A 226 -13.45 -2.99 7.52
N ASN A 227 -13.41 -1.65 7.47
CA ASN A 227 -13.54 -0.86 6.22
C ASN A 227 -12.21 -0.30 5.72
N TYR A 228 -11.10 -0.71 6.30
CA TYR A 228 -9.77 -0.20 5.93
C TYR A 228 -9.68 1.34 6.01
N LEU A 229 -8.79 1.96 5.26
CA LEU A 229 -8.64 3.41 5.29
C LEU A 229 -9.62 4.11 4.32
N PRO A 230 -9.96 5.37 4.55
CA PRO A 230 -10.79 6.14 3.61
C PRO A 230 -10.07 6.40 2.28
N ARG A 231 -8.74 6.37 2.28
CA ARG A 231 -7.90 6.58 1.10
C ARG A 231 -6.54 5.93 1.27
N LYS A 232 -5.78 5.76 0.15
CA LYS A 232 -4.38 5.32 0.19
C LYS A 232 -3.57 6.18 1.16
N PHE A 233 -2.74 5.53 1.95
CA PHE A 233 -1.83 6.13 2.92
C PHE A 233 -0.38 5.86 2.51
N LYS A 234 0.52 6.80 2.75
CA LYS A 234 1.91 6.71 2.31
C LYS A 234 2.86 7.00 3.46
N THR A 235 3.82 6.12 3.68
CA THR A 235 4.82 6.24 4.74
C THR A 235 6.22 6.26 4.17
N THR A 236 7.12 7.05 4.78
CA THR A 236 8.54 7.15 4.41
C THR A 236 9.45 7.12 5.65
N VAL A 237 10.66 6.63 5.44
CA VAL A 237 11.78 6.76 6.38
C VAL A 237 12.90 7.51 5.66
N VAL A 238 13.43 8.57 6.24
CA VAL A 238 14.43 9.43 5.59
C VAL A 238 15.64 9.66 6.49
N ILE A 239 16.82 9.70 5.90
CA ILE A 239 18.09 9.96 6.58
C ILE A 239 18.64 11.31 6.11
N PRO A 240 18.62 12.35 6.96
CA PRO A 240 19.22 13.64 6.62
C PRO A 240 20.73 13.49 6.28
N PRO A 241 21.29 14.39 5.46
CA PRO A 241 20.67 15.61 4.91
C PRO A 241 19.88 15.39 3.61
N HIS A 242 19.80 14.17 3.11
CA HIS A 242 19.11 13.87 1.85
C HIS A 242 17.60 13.73 2.03
N ASN A 243 16.85 14.13 1.01
CA ASN A 243 15.41 13.93 0.93
C ASN A 243 15.07 13.29 -0.42
N ASP A 244 15.54 12.07 -0.62
CA ASP A 244 15.32 11.27 -1.83
C ASP A 244 13.97 10.51 -1.84
N VAL A 245 13.16 10.69 -0.79
CA VAL A 245 11.86 10.05 -0.62
C VAL A 245 10.67 11.03 -0.66
N ASP A 246 10.91 12.32 -0.94
CA ASP A 246 9.88 13.38 -0.94
C ASP A 246 9.10 13.43 0.40
N LEU A 247 9.80 13.49 1.53
CA LEU A 247 9.18 13.37 2.85
C LEU A 247 7.97 14.29 3.04
N HIS A 248 8.04 15.54 2.56
CA HIS A 248 6.94 16.50 2.70
C HIS A 248 5.69 16.18 1.86
N ALA A 249 5.76 15.17 0.96
CA ALA A 249 4.68 14.77 0.07
C ALA A 249 3.96 13.47 0.50
N ASN A 250 4.25 12.96 1.69
CA ASN A 250 3.70 11.72 2.19
C ASN A 250 2.91 11.92 3.49
N ASP A 251 2.02 10.97 3.81
CA ASP A 251 1.06 11.11 4.91
C ASP A 251 1.73 10.98 6.28
N LEU A 252 2.76 10.11 6.40
CA LEU A 252 3.53 9.86 7.62
C LEU A 252 5.01 9.70 7.27
N ASN A 253 5.89 10.40 7.98
CA ASN A 253 7.31 10.44 7.66
C ASN A 253 8.13 10.33 8.95
N PHE A 254 9.13 9.45 8.93
CA PHE A 254 10.08 9.22 10.00
C PHE A 254 11.45 9.73 9.56
N VAL A 255 11.92 10.82 10.18
CA VAL A 255 13.24 11.43 9.91
C VAL A 255 14.22 10.91 10.95
N ALA A 256 15.21 10.13 10.51
CA ALA A 256 16.17 9.49 11.39
C ALA A 256 16.99 10.50 12.20
N ILE A 257 17.10 10.26 13.49
CA ILE A 257 17.98 11.00 14.41
C ILE A 257 19.10 10.07 14.83
N GLU A 258 20.32 10.51 14.58
CA GLU A 258 21.55 9.79 14.90
C GLU A 258 22.15 10.28 16.21
N GLU A 259 22.56 9.35 17.04
CA GLU A 259 23.40 9.60 18.22
C GLU A 259 24.54 8.58 18.26
N ASN A 260 25.79 9.05 18.31
CA ASN A 260 26.99 8.20 18.39
C ASN A 260 27.09 7.14 17.26
N GLY A 261 26.71 7.49 16.06
CA GLY A 261 26.76 6.58 14.89
C GLY A 261 25.61 5.55 14.82
N ARG A 262 24.61 5.66 15.68
CA ARG A 262 23.47 4.75 15.76
C ARG A 262 22.14 5.52 15.67
N LEU A 263 21.12 4.83 15.22
CA LEU A 263 19.77 5.36 15.21
C LEU A 263 19.23 5.49 16.65
N ALA A 264 18.94 6.72 17.08
CA ALA A 264 18.39 7.01 18.41
C ALA A 264 16.85 7.04 18.40
N GLY A 265 16.25 7.45 17.32
CA GLY A 265 14.80 7.62 17.16
C GLY A 265 14.48 8.36 15.88
N PHE A 266 13.25 8.91 15.81
CA PHE A 266 12.79 9.64 14.65
C PHE A 266 12.07 10.93 15.03
N ASN A 267 12.33 12.00 14.29
CA ASN A 267 11.36 13.08 14.18
C ASN A 267 10.25 12.66 13.22
N VAL A 268 9.01 12.86 13.63
CA VAL A 268 7.82 12.46 12.86
C VAL A 268 7.19 13.67 12.21
N LEU A 269 6.85 13.55 10.92
CA LEU A 269 6.06 14.55 10.20
C LEU A 269 4.80 13.91 9.62
N VAL A 270 3.67 14.62 9.65
CA VAL A 270 2.37 14.11 9.22
C VAL A 270 1.64 15.04 8.25
N GLY A 271 0.78 14.50 7.41
CA GLY A 271 -0.20 15.24 6.62
C GLY A 271 0.30 15.84 5.32
N GLY A 272 1.34 15.29 4.72
CA GLY A 272 1.86 15.75 3.42
C GLY A 272 1.12 15.22 2.20
N GLY A 273 1.20 15.98 1.10
CA GLY A 273 0.68 15.54 -0.20
C GLY A 273 0.56 16.68 -1.21
N LEU A 274 1.25 16.57 -2.34
CA LEU A 274 1.35 17.65 -3.33
C LEU A 274 0.37 17.52 -4.52
N SER A 275 -0.40 16.41 -4.60
CA SER A 275 -1.30 16.18 -5.72
C SER A 275 -2.59 17.01 -5.63
N ILE A 276 -2.97 17.60 -6.76
CA ILE A 276 -4.27 18.23 -6.97
C ILE A 276 -5.05 17.49 -8.05
N GLU A 277 -6.35 17.65 -8.10
CA GLU A 277 -7.20 17.20 -9.18
C GLU A 277 -7.53 18.39 -10.07
N HIS A 278 -7.27 18.27 -11.37
CA HIS A 278 -7.55 19.33 -12.32
C HIS A 278 -9.04 19.75 -12.28
N GLY A 279 -9.30 21.04 -12.19
CA GLY A 279 -10.67 21.58 -12.13
C GLY A 279 -11.38 21.41 -10.79
N ASN A 280 -10.76 20.80 -9.78
CA ASN A 280 -11.36 20.62 -8.46
C ASN A 280 -10.64 21.46 -7.40
N HIS A 281 -11.14 22.68 -7.16
CA HIS A 281 -10.57 23.64 -6.20
C HIS A 281 -10.66 23.20 -4.74
N LYS A 282 -11.43 22.14 -4.41
CA LYS A 282 -11.43 21.54 -3.06
C LYS A 282 -10.20 20.68 -2.80
N THR A 283 -9.41 20.38 -3.84
CA THR A 283 -8.16 19.66 -3.70
C THR A 283 -6.98 20.60 -3.85
N TYR A 284 -6.06 20.58 -2.91
CA TYR A 284 -4.89 21.45 -2.87
C TYR A 284 -3.67 20.70 -2.30
N PRO A 285 -2.43 21.16 -2.61
CA PRO A 285 -1.23 20.61 -2.03
C PRO A 285 -1.06 21.06 -0.57
N ASN A 286 -0.41 20.24 0.25
CA ASN A 286 0.05 20.63 1.57
C ASN A 286 1.33 19.84 1.91
N THR A 287 2.25 20.46 2.62
CA THR A 287 3.46 19.80 3.12
C THR A 287 3.20 19.13 4.46
N ALA A 288 3.93 18.04 4.73
CA ALA A 288 3.91 17.41 6.04
C ALA A 288 4.42 18.38 7.11
N ARG A 289 3.78 18.35 8.28
CA ARG A 289 4.10 19.19 9.45
C ARG A 289 4.76 18.35 10.53
N GLU A 290 5.70 18.95 11.24
CA GLU A 290 6.42 18.33 12.33
C GLU A 290 5.48 17.99 13.49
N PHE A 291 5.49 16.71 13.86
CA PHE A 291 4.69 16.16 14.95
C PHE A 291 5.49 16.12 16.26
N GLY A 292 6.74 15.66 16.23
CA GLY A 292 7.65 15.58 17.36
C GLY A 292 8.65 14.43 17.24
N PHE A 293 9.46 14.26 18.26
CA PHE A 293 10.45 13.17 18.36
C PHE A 293 9.84 11.95 19.07
N ILE A 294 10.19 10.75 18.58
CA ILE A 294 9.87 9.48 19.23
C ILE A 294 11.10 8.57 19.33
N GLY A 295 11.22 7.84 20.43
CA GLY A 295 12.20 6.76 20.59
C GLY A 295 11.85 5.53 19.77
N LEU A 296 12.81 4.63 19.58
CA LEU A 296 12.65 3.43 18.77
C LEU A 296 11.55 2.48 19.29
N ASP A 297 11.31 2.47 20.60
CA ASP A 297 10.28 1.66 21.25
C ASP A 297 8.85 2.10 20.92
N LYS A 298 8.66 3.32 20.40
CA LYS A 298 7.36 3.91 20.07
C LYS A 298 7.05 4.00 18.57
N VAL A 299 7.94 3.58 17.70
CA VAL A 299 7.78 3.77 16.23
C VAL A 299 6.54 3.07 15.69
N LEU A 300 6.31 1.82 16.08
CA LEU A 300 5.17 1.05 15.59
C LEU A 300 3.85 1.52 16.19
N ASP A 301 3.85 1.88 17.47
CA ASP A 301 2.70 2.46 18.17
C ASP A 301 2.29 3.78 17.49
N CYS A 302 3.24 4.67 17.24
CA CYS A 302 3.02 5.93 16.57
C CYS A 302 2.47 5.71 15.14
N ALA A 303 3.04 4.78 14.38
CA ALA A 303 2.56 4.45 13.04
C ALA A 303 1.10 3.96 13.07
N ALA A 304 0.77 3.06 14.00
CA ALA A 304 -0.58 2.55 14.19
C ALA A 304 -1.55 3.65 14.64
N ALA A 305 -1.16 4.50 15.58
CA ALA A 305 -1.99 5.59 16.09
C ALA A 305 -2.35 6.60 14.99
N VAL A 306 -1.36 7.10 14.23
CA VAL A 306 -1.61 8.04 13.10
C VAL A 306 -2.54 7.42 12.06
N VAL A 307 -2.34 6.14 11.72
CA VAL A 307 -3.19 5.42 10.78
C VAL A 307 -4.60 5.24 11.33
N SER A 308 -4.75 4.93 12.62
CA SER A 308 -6.05 4.74 13.27
C SER A 308 -6.85 6.05 13.33
N VAL A 309 -6.23 7.17 13.68
CA VAL A 309 -6.89 8.48 13.64
C VAL A 309 -7.35 8.82 12.21
N GLN A 310 -6.51 8.58 11.21
CA GLN A 310 -6.90 8.77 9.81
C GLN A 310 -8.02 7.80 9.39
N ARG A 311 -8.04 6.56 9.88
CA ARG A 311 -9.12 5.59 9.67
C ARG A 311 -10.46 6.13 10.18
N ASP A 312 -10.46 6.66 11.40
CA ASP A 312 -11.68 7.03 12.12
C ASP A 312 -12.17 8.44 11.76
N TRP A 313 -11.25 9.37 11.52
CA TRP A 313 -11.56 10.78 11.25
C TRP A 313 -11.52 11.16 9.77
N GLY A 314 -10.98 10.33 8.90
CA GLY A 314 -10.89 10.61 7.47
C GLY A 314 -12.26 10.64 6.79
N ASN A 315 -12.37 11.46 5.73
CA ASN A 315 -13.61 11.59 4.98
C ASN A 315 -13.90 10.34 4.16
N ARG A 316 -15.01 9.64 4.49
CA ARG A 316 -15.46 8.42 3.82
C ARG A 316 -16.58 8.66 2.80
N SER A 317 -17.10 9.89 2.71
CA SER A 317 -18.13 10.28 1.74
C SER A 317 -17.54 10.92 0.50
N ASP A 318 -16.51 11.76 0.63
CA ASP A 318 -15.80 12.39 -0.48
C ASP A 318 -14.36 11.89 -0.60
N ARG A 319 -14.15 10.93 -1.51
CA ARG A 319 -12.82 10.33 -1.75
C ARG A 319 -11.76 11.31 -2.27
N LYS A 320 -12.16 12.46 -2.81
CA LYS A 320 -11.24 13.51 -3.26
C LYS A 320 -10.60 14.22 -2.08
N ASN A 321 -11.34 14.36 -0.98
CA ASN A 321 -10.94 14.99 0.28
C ASN A 321 -10.70 14.01 1.43
N ALA A 322 -10.37 12.74 1.11
CA ALA A 322 -10.20 11.66 2.09
C ALA A 322 -8.75 11.44 2.55
N LYS A 323 -7.77 12.24 2.10
CA LYS A 323 -6.36 12.10 2.49
C LYS A 323 -6.09 12.77 3.83
N THR A 324 -5.08 12.28 4.55
CA THR A 324 -4.67 12.73 5.88
C THR A 324 -4.53 14.25 6.00
N ARG A 325 -3.95 14.92 4.99
CA ARG A 325 -3.82 16.38 5.01
C ARG A 325 -5.16 17.12 5.13
N TYR A 326 -6.22 16.61 4.49
CA TYR A 326 -7.54 17.21 4.58
C TYR A 326 -8.22 16.91 5.91
N THR A 327 -7.95 15.76 6.51
CA THR A 327 -8.38 15.44 7.87
C THR A 327 -7.77 16.43 8.85
N ILE A 328 -6.45 16.64 8.80
CA ILE A 328 -5.71 17.57 9.65
C ILE A 328 -6.20 19.00 9.47
N GLU A 329 -6.40 19.47 8.22
CA GLU A 329 -6.90 20.83 7.97
C GLU A 329 -8.32 21.03 8.52
N ARG A 330 -9.16 20.01 8.47
CA ARG A 330 -10.53 20.07 8.97
C ARG A 330 -10.61 20.12 10.49
N VAL A 331 -9.83 19.31 11.18
CA VAL A 331 -9.89 19.20 12.64
C VAL A 331 -8.93 20.15 13.36
N GLY A 332 -7.89 20.61 12.70
CA GLY A 332 -6.77 21.36 13.26
C GLY A 332 -5.60 20.42 13.63
N PHE A 333 -4.38 20.92 13.47
CA PHE A 333 -3.17 20.12 13.68
C PHE A 333 -3.01 19.69 15.15
N ASP A 334 -3.17 20.61 16.08
CA ASP A 334 -2.99 20.32 17.51
C ASP A 334 -4.00 19.27 18.01
N VAL A 335 -5.23 19.33 17.50
CA VAL A 335 -6.28 18.35 17.81
C VAL A 335 -5.95 16.98 17.25
N PHE A 336 -5.41 16.94 16.03
CA PHE A 336 -4.96 15.69 15.42
C PHE A 336 -3.80 15.07 16.22
N VAL A 337 -2.82 15.89 16.62
CA VAL A 337 -1.68 15.47 17.46
C VAL A 337 -2.17 14.90 18.78
N GLN A 338 -3.03 15.61 19.48
CA GLN A 338 -3.56 15.18 20.77
C GLN A 338 -4.30 13.85 20.68
N GLU A 339 -5.04 13.60 19.59
CA GLU A 339 -5.73 12.32 19.41
C GLU A 339 -4.75 11.17 19.12
N VAL A 340 -3.67 11.43 18.39
CA VAL A 340 -2.62 10.42 18.15
C VAL A 340 -1.88 10.06 19.44
N GLU A 341 -1.72 11.00 20.37
CA GLU A 341 -1.06 10.79 21.66
C GLU A 341 -1.93 10.02 22.69
N ASN A 342 -3.26 10.04 22.53
CA ASN A 342 -4.22 9.34 23.39
C ASN A 342 -4.30 7.84 23.08
#